data_b67ef42733507f947c9e8fcfc1c5b7c2
#
_entry.id   b67ef42733507f947c9e8fcfc1c5b7c2
#
_cell.length_a   1.000
_cell.length_b   1.000
_cell.length_c   1.000
_cell.angle_alpha   90.00
_cell.angle_beta   90.00
_cell.angle_gamma   90.00
#
_symmetry.space_group_name_H-M   'P 1'
#
loop_
_entity.id
_entity.type
_entity.pdbx_description
1 polymer ?
#
loop_
_entity_poly.entity_id
_entity_poly.type
_entity_poly.pdbx_seq_one_letter_code
_entity_poly.pdbx_strand_id
1 'polypeptide(L)'
;MNDTVMPHGDFRSDTVTRPSAGMRKAMADAEVGDAVYDEDPTTNRLESMAAERLGMEAALFFPSATQANLAGLMAHCGRGDEYIVGQTAHAYRDEGGGAAVLGSVQPQPLPNEPDGIIDLDAITSAIKPDDFHNPITRLLTLENTFNGLPLPADYIEGATELARSHGLATHLDGARVMNAAVATGADPSAIADRFDSVSLCLSKGLGAPVGALLVGSKELVGRAKRIRKTLGGGMRQTGVLAAAGIFALERNVDRMREDHDRAKRLAEIFADFPELGAGEARTNMVFLSPDGVDMDAFSTFFADRDIITGSAHGKLRWVTHLDIDDEAIERVRRACKEFFGR
;
A
#
# COMPACT_ATOMS: atom_id res chain seq x y z
N MET A 1 34.04 8.02 -0.85
CA MET A 1 32.59 7.72 -0.75
C MET A 1 31.94 8.57 -1.82
N ASN A 2 31.35 7.96 -2.84
CA ASN A 2 30.63 8.73 -3.84
C ASN A 2 29.38 9.30 -3.13
N ASP A 3 29.36 10.60 -2.90
CA ASP A 3 28.15 11.34 -2.60
C ASP A 3 27.26 11.25 -3.85
N THR A 4 26.48 10.19 -3.93
CA THR A 4 25.45 10.10 -4.96
C THR A 4 24.42 11.17 -4.61
N VAL A 5 24.55 12.34 -5.26
CA VAL A 5 23.54 13.39 -5.19
C VAL A 5 22.24 12.74 -5.66
N MET A 6 21.27 12.67 -4.77
CA MET A 6 20.01 12.02 -5.10
C MET A 6 19.17 12.97 -5.95
N PRO A 7 18.46 12.47 -6.96
CA PRO A 7 17.63 13.30 -7.81
C PRO A 7 16.59 14.05 -6.98
N HIS A 8 16.46 15.35 -7.23
CA HIS A 8 15.50 16.23 -6.58
C HIS A 8 14.04 15.96 -6.98
N GLY A 9 13.79 15.00 -7.91
CA GLY A 9 12.47 14.67 -8.42
C GLY A 9 12.36 13.18 -8.77
N ASP A 10 12.36 12.29 -7.77
CA ASP A 10 12.14 10.86 -8.01
C ASP A 10 10.65 10.53 -7.87
N PHE A 11 9.92 10.57 -8.98
CA PHE A 11 8.48 10.31 -9.04
C PHE A 11 8.12 8.84 -9.30
N ARG A 12 9.06 7.89 -9.22
CA ARG A 12 8.80 6.48 -9.52
C ARG A 12 7.78 5.84 -8.60
N SER A 13 7.89 6.09 -7.30
CA SER A 13 7.05 5.49 -6.27
C SER A 13 7.24 6.21 -4.92
N ASP A 14 6.23 6.19 -4.07
CA ASP A 14 6.36 6.58 -2.68
C ASP A 14 7.23 5.62 -1.83
N THR A 15 7.63 4.48 -2.37
CA THR A 15 8.57 3.55 -1.75
C THR A 15 10.02 4.03 -1.75
N VAL A 16 10.34 5.08 -2.53
CA VAL A 16 11.69 5.68 -2.55
C VAL A 16 11.90 6.71 -1.44
N THR A 17 10.86 7.03 -0.67
CA THR A 17 10.93 7.95 0.48
C THR A 17 12.00 7.54 1.47
N ARG A 18 12.64 8.56 2.07
CA ARG A 18 13.70 8.36 3.07
C ARG A 18 13.26 8.86 4.43
N PRO A 19 13.72 8.19 5.50
CA PRO A 19 13.44 8.66 6.84
C PRO A 19 14.06 10.04 7.05
N SER A 20 13.25 11.02 7.49
CA SER A 20 13.69 12.35 7.81
C SER A 20 14.74 12.36 8.94
N ALA A 21 15.45 13.47 9.13
CA ALA A 21 16.41 13.61 10.23
C ALA A 21 15.74 13.40 11.61
N GLY A 22 14.50 13.88 11.77
CA GLY A 22 13.71 13.67 13.00
C GLY A 22 13.35 12.21 13.20
N MET A 23 12.93 11.52 12.14
CA MET A 23 12.62 10.08 12.20
C MET A 23 13.88 9.26 12.52
N ARG A 24 15.02 9.55 11.88
CA ARG A 24 16.30 8.87 12.19
C ARG A 24 16.75 9.08 13.63
N LYS A 25 16.53 10.30 14.17
CA LYS A 25 16.79 10.56 15.58
C LYS A 25 15.87 9.73 16.49
N ALA A 26 14.59 9.66 16.20
CA ALA A 26 13.65 8.81 16.95
C ALA A 26 14.06 7.33 16.92
N MET A 27 14.53 6.83 15.77
CA MET A 27 15.06 5.47 15.63
C MET A 27 16.31 5.24 16.49
N ALA A 28 17.24 6.20 16.50
CA ALA A 28 18.50 6.11 17.27
C ALA A 28 18.27 6.16 18.78
N ASP A 29 17.26 6.90 19.23
CA ASP A 29 16.94 7.10 20.65
C ASP A 29 15.91 6.08 21.17
N ALA A 30 15.47 5.14 20.32
CA ALA A 30 14.40 4.19 20.66
C ALA A 30 14.79 3.30 21.86
N GLU A 31 13.91 3.19 22.83
CA GLU A 31 14.02 2.16 23.87
C GLU A 31 13.71 0.79 23.24
N VAL A 32 14.58 -0.19 23.50
CA VAL A 32 14.49 -1.51 22.87
C VAL A 32 14.53 -2.65 23.89
N GLY A 33 13.90 -3.75 23.51
CA GLY A 33 13.93 -5.03 24.19
C GLY A 33 13.78 -6.16 23.19
N ASP A 34 13.59 -7.39 23.62
CA ASP A 34 13.38 -8.51 22.72
C ASP A 34 11.90 -8.65 22.34
N ALA A 35 11.54 -8.27 21.11
CA ALA A 35 10.17 -8.34 20.61
C ALA A 35 9.64 -9.79 20.45
N VAL A 36 10.51 -10.80 20.48
CA VAL A 36 10.06 -12.21 20.48
C VAL A 36 9.50 -12.61 21.82
N TYR A 37 9.97 -11.96 22.89
CA TYR A 37 9.46 -12.16 24.27
C TYR A 37 8.41 -11.09 24.67
N ASP A 38 7.97 -10.24 23.70
CA ASP A 38 7.08 -9.12 23.94
C ASP A 38 7.66 -8.05 24.91
N GLU A 39 8.97 -7.97 25.01
CA GLU A 39 9.71 -7.07 25.92
C GLU A 39 10.20 -5.78 25.26
N ASP A 40 9.99 -5.58 23.93
CA ASP A 40 10.37 -4.36 23.24
C ASP A 40 9.27 -3.29 23.42
N PRO A 41 9.49 -2.24 24.26
CA PRO A 41 8.42 -1.31 24.59
C PRO A 41 8.01 -0.43 23.43
N THR A 42 8.95 -0.09 22.53
CA THR A 42 8.65 0.73 21.34
C THR A 42 7.84 -0.05 20.32
N THR A 43 8.14 -1.32 20.11
CA THR A 43 7.34 -2.20 19.23
C THR A 43 5.93 -2.39 19.78
N ASN A 44 5.81 -2.67 21.07
CA ASN A 44 4.51 -2.84 21.74
C ASN A 44 3.66 -1.56 21.61
N ARG A 45 4.29 -0.38 21.76
CA ARG A 45 3.61 0.92 21.57
C ARG A 45 3.14 1.11 20.14
N LEU A 46 3.96 0.79 19.13
CA LEU A 46 3.57 0.88 17.72
C LEU A 46 2.37 -0.02 17.41
N GLU A 47 2.42 -1.27 17.87
CA GLU A 47 1.34 -2.26 17.67
C GLU A 47 0.03 -1.76 18.33
N SER A 48 0.10 -1.26 19.57
CA SER A 48 -1.07 -0.69 20.27
C SER A 48 -1.64 0.52 19.56
N MET A 49 -0.77 1.45 19.11
CA MET A 49 -1.17 2.65 18.37
C MET A 49 -1.86 2.31 17.04
N ALA A 50 -1.37 1.31 16.31
CA ALA A 50 -1.97 0.90 15.05
C ALA A 50 -3.33 0.23 15.25
N ALA A 51 -3.45 -0.62 16.28
CA ALA A 51 -4.73 -1.24 16.65
C ALA A 51 -5.77 -0.17 17.03
N GLU A 52 -5.40 0.79 17.87
CA GLU A 52 -6.26 1.92 18.25
C GLU A 52 -6.68 2.76 17.05
N ARG A 53 -5.73 3.14 16.18
CA ARG A 53 -6.00 3.98 15.00
C ARG A 53 -6.92 3.32 13.99
N LEU A 54 -6.89 2.01 13.86
CA LEU A 54 -7.77 1.25 12.99
C LEU A 54 -9.01 0.68 13.72
N GLY A 55 -9.18 0.96 15.01
CA GLY A 55 -10.34 0.52 15.78
C GLY A 55 -10.43 -1.01 15.95
N MET A 56 -9.29 -1.71 15.94
CA MET A 56 -9.22 -3.17 16.02
C MET A 56 -8.56 -3.64 17.33
N GLU A 57 -8.66 -4.93 17.66
CA GLU A 57 -8.24 -5.45 18.96
C GLU A 57 -6.72 -5.56 19.15
N ALA A 58 -5.98 -5.82 18.07
CA ALA A 58 -4.53 -6.06 18.14
C ALA A 58 -3.85 -5.77 16.79
N ALA A 59 -2.54 -5.55 16.84
CA ALA A 59 -1.70 -5.45 15.67
C ALA A 59 -0.40 -6.23 15.86
N LEU A 60 0.29 -6.54 14.76
CA LEU A 60 1.56 -7.23 14.74
C LEU A 60 2.50 -6.57 13.73
N PHE A 61 3.71 -6.23 14.16
CA PHE A 61 4.72 -5.61 13.32
C PHE A 61 5.45 -6.63 12.44
N PHE A 62 5.60 -6.29 11.16
CA PHE A 62 6.29 -7.09 10.13
C PHE A 62 7.39 -6.28 9.43
N PRO A 63 8.44 -6.93 8.89
CA PRO A 63 9.49 -6.24 8.15
C PRO A 63 8.99 -5.62 6.83
N SER A 64 7.93 -6.15 6.22
CA SER A 64 7.38 -5.65 4.95
C SER A 64 5.87 -5.86 4.85
N ALA A 65 5.21 -5.07 4.00
CA ALA A 65 3.78 -5.23 3.70
C ALA A 65 3.49 -6.57 3.01
N THR A 66 4.37 -7.03 2.12
CA THR A 66 4.28 -8.36 1.48
C THR A 66 4.20 -9.47 2.53
N GLN A 67 5.06 -9.42 3.57
CA GLN A 67 5.00 -10.44 4.62
C GLN A 67 3.74 -10.30 5.49
N ALA A 68 3.27 -9.07 5.74
CA ALA A 68 2.04 -8.83 6.48
C ALA A 68 0.81 -9.36 5.74
N ASN A 69 0.69 -9.08 4.42
CA ASN A 69 -0.36 -9.62 3.56
C ASN A 69 -0.33 -11.15 3.54
N LEU A 70 0.83 -11.73 3.26
CA LEU A 70 0.98 -13.18 3.25
C LEU A 70 0.57 -13.82 4.58
N ALA A 71 0.99 -13.22 5.70
CA ALA A 71 0.60 -13.71 7.03
C ALA A 71 -0.90 -13.56 7.29
N GLY A 72 -1.53 -12.49 6.80
CA GLY A 72 -2.97 -12.28 6.83
C GLY A 72 -3.71 -13.37 6.04
N LEU A 73 -3.32 -13.60 4.79
CA LEU A 73 -3.88 -14.66 3.95
C LEU A 73 -3.76 -16.04 4.61
N MET A 74 -2.58 -16.39 5.10
CA MET A 74 -2.33 -17.68 5.79
C MET A 74 -3.01 -17.78 7.15
N ALA A 75 -3.37 -16.68 7.80
CA ALA A 75 -4.12 -16.68 9.05
C ALA A 75 -5.62 -16.92 8.83
N HIS A 76 -6.14 -16.57 7.65
CA HIS A 76 -7.53 -16.82 7.26
C HIS A 76 -7.72 -18.16 6.55
N CYS A 77 -6.72 -18.60 5.75
CA CYS A 77 -6.82 -19.77 4.87
C CYS A 77 -5.86 -20.87 5.30
N GLY A 78 -6.32 -22.11 5.23
CA GLY A 78 -5.49 -23.31 5.34
C GLY A 78 -4.97 -23.79 3.98
N ARG A 79 -4.20 -24.90 4.00
CA ARG A 79 -3.72 -25.54 2.76
C ARG A 79 -4.89 -26.02 1.93
N GLY A 80 -4.91 -25.65 0.66
CA GLY A 80 -5.94 -26.03 -0.30
C GLY A 80 -7.20 -25.18 -0.25
N ASP A 81 -7.30 -24.25 0.69
CA ASP A 81 -8.34 -23.21 0.65
C ASP A 81 -8.09 -22.22 -0.48
N GLU A 82 -9.11 -21.44 -0.80
CA GLU A 82 -9.10 -20.44 -1.85
C GLU A 82 -9.40 -19.05 -1.32
N TYR A 83 -8.74 -18.02 -1.88
CA TYR A 83 -9.09 -16.62 -1.67
C TYR A 83 -9.44 -15.90 -2.96
N ILE A 84 -10.50 -15.10 -2.93
CA ILE A 84 -10.90 -14.22 -4.04
C ILE A 84 -10.11 -12.92 -3.94
N VAL A 85 -9.59 -12.44 -5.07
CA VAL A 85 -8.72 -11.27 -5.14
C VAL A 85 -8.82 -10.58 -6.49
N GLY A 86 -8.57 -9.27 -6.54
CA GLY A 86 -8.48 -8.57 -7.82
C GLY A 86 -7.30 -9.06 -8.68
N GLN A 87 -7.52 -9.25 -9.98
CA GLN A 87 -6.53 -9.75 -10.92
C GLN A 87 -5.27 -8.86 -11.01
N THR A 88 -5.38 -7.58 -10.70
CA THR A 88 -4.29 -6.62 -10.70
C THR A 88 -3.90 -6.15 -9.29
N ALA A 89 -4.48 -6.77 -8.24
CA ALA A 89 -4.13 -6.48 -6.86
C ALA A 89 -2.71 -6.93 -6.53
N HIS A 90 -2.03 -6.16 -5.67
CA HIS A 90 -0.64 -6.39 -5.28
C HIS A 90 -0.43 -7.78 -4.65
N ALA A 91 -1.33 -8.19 -3.74
CA ALA A 91 -1.27 -9.49 -3.06
C ALA A 91 -1.34 -10.70 -4.00
N TYR A 92 -1.90 -10.54 -5.20
CA TYR A 92 -1.92 -11.58 -6.24
C TYR A 92 -0.75 -11.48 -7.19
N ARG A 93 -0.45 -10.28 -7.69
CA ARG A 93 0.41 -10.07 -8.85
C ARG A 93 1.88 -9.81 -8.47
N ASP A 94 2.13 -9.06 -7.40
CA ASP A 94 3.42 -8.43 -7.14
C ASP A 94 4.08 -8.95 -5.82
N GLU A 95 3.63 -10.11 -5.29
CA GLU A 95 4.18 -10.72 -4.06
C GLU A 95 4.82 -12.09 -4.29
N GLY A 96 5.34 -12.31 -5.51
CA GLY A 96 6.10 -13.52 -5.84
C GLY A 96 5.31 -14.83 -5.76
N GLY A 97 3.96 -14.76 -5.80
CA GLY A 97 3.10 -15.93 -5.65
C GLY A 97 3.13 -16.54 -4.25
N GLY A 98 3.49 -15.75 -3.23
CA GLY A 98 3.73 -16.21 -1.85
C GLY A 98 2.57 -16.98 -1.25
N ALA A 99 1.32 -16.58 -1.51
CA ALA A 99 0.14 -17.28 -1.04
C ALA A 99 0.09 -18.74 -1.54
N ALA A 100 0.41 -18.98 -2.80
CA ALA A 100 0.44 -20.32 -3.37
C ALA A 100 1.69 -21.11 -2.91
N VAL A 101 2.87 -20.48 -2.96
CA VAL A 101 4.16 -21.16 -2.69
C VAL A 101 4.33 -21.49 -1.21
N LEU A 102 4.04 -20.56 -0.31
CA LEU A 102 4.29 -20.69 1.13
C LEU A 102 3.00 -21.03 1.90
N GLY A 103 1.88 -20.44 1.53
CA GLY A 103 0.58 -20.69 2.16
C GLY A 103 -0.11 -21.94 1.65
N SER A 104 0.22 -22.40 0.44
CA SER A 104 -0.54 -23.43 -0.30
C SER A 104 -2.03 -23.04 -0.44
N VAL A 105 -2.29 -21.74 -0.59
CA VAL A 105 -3.63 -21.17 -0.76
C VAL A 105 -3.83 -20.85 -2.24
N GLN A 106 -4.94 -21.29 -2.81
CA GLN A 106 -5.27 -21.06 -4.21
C GLN A 106 -5.80 -19.65 -4.41
N PRO A 107 -5.22 -18.83 -5.33
CA PRO A 107 -5.84 -17.57 -5.72
C PRO A 107 -7.00 -17.81 -6.71
N GLN A 108 -8.08 -17.06 -6.53
CA GLN A 108 -9.17 -16.89 -7.50
C GLN A 108 -9.18 -15.43 -7.94
N PRO A 109 -8.38 -15.06 -8.96
CA PRO A 109 -8.33 -13.68 -9.44
C PRO A 109 -9.59 -13.35 -10.25
N LEU A 110 -10.15 -12.17 -9.98
CA LEU A 110 -11.28 -11.61 -10.73
C LEU A 110 -10.87 -10.27 -11.35
N PRO A 111 -11.42 -9.90 -12.52
CA PRO A 111 -11.15 -8.62 -13.14
C PRO A 111 -11.44 -7.45 -12.19
N ASN A 112 -10.54 -6.47 -12.15
CA ASN A 112 -10.83 -5.19 -11.53
C ASN A 112 -11.40 -4.25 -12.59
N GLU A 113 -12.45 -3.51 -12.23
CA GLU A 113 -12.90 -2.36 -12.99
C GLU A 113 -11.87 -1.20 -12.92
N PRO A 114 -11.95 -0.19 -13.79
CA PRO A 114 -10.99 0.92 -13.82
C PRO A 114 -10.86 1.70 -12.51
N ASP A 115 -11.88 1.70 -11.67
CA ASP A 115 -11.92 2.32 -10.33
C ASP A 115 -11.41 1.39 -9.22
N GLY A 116 -11.08 0.14 -9.56
CA GLY A 116 -10.52 -0.85 -8.64
C GLY A 116 -11.52 -1.79 -8.00
N ILE A 117 -12.82 -1.58 -8.21
CA ILE A 117 -13.84 -2.50 -7.71
C ILE A 117 -13.76 -3.86 -8.42
N ILE A 118 -14.28 -4.87 -7.76
CA ILE A 118 -14.57 -6.20 -8.34
C ILE A 118 -16.09 -6.32 -8.37
N ASP A 119 -16.65 -6.68 -9.51
CA ASP A 119 -18.09 -6.85 -9.66
C ASP A 119 -18.66 -7.83 -8.62
N LEU A 120 -19.72 -7.44 -7.91
CA LEU A 120 -20.28 -8.24 -6.81
C LEU A 120 -20.90 -9.56 -7.30
N ASP A 121 -21.47 -9.57 -8.50
CA ASP A 121 -22.02 -10.80 -9.10
C ASP A 121 -20.88 -11.74 -9.52
N ALA A 122 -19.74 -11.18 -9.97
CA ALA A 122 -18.53 -11.96 -10.24
C ALA A 122 -17.96 -12.57 -8.95
N ILE A 123 -17.92 -11.83 -7.84
CA ILE A 123 -17.53 -12.36 -6.53
C ILE A 123 -18.44 -13.53 -6.15
N THR A 124 -19.77 -13.33 -6.20
CA THR A 124 -20.76 -14.36 -5.87
C THR A 124 -20.59 -15.61 -6.71
N SER A 125 -20.41 -15.45 -8.02
CA SER A 125 -20.25 -16.55 -8.96
C SER A 125 -18.94 -17.31 -8.78
N ALA A 126 -17.92 -16.69 -8.20
CA ALA A 126 -16.62 -17.30 -7.95
C ALA A 126 -16.59 -18.16 -6.68
N ILE A 127 -17.52 -17.94 -5.74
CA ILE A 127 -17.62 -18.74 -4.51
C ILE A 127 -17.98 -20.17 -4.86
N LYS A 128 -17.11 -21.10 -4.48
CA LYS A 128 -17.28 -22.53 -4.82
C LYS A 128 -18.35 -23.18 -3.90
N PRO A 129 -19.16 -24.10 -4.44
CA PRO A 129 -20.04 -24.92 -3.62
C PRO A 129 -19.22 -25.87 -2.74
N ASP A 130 -19.80 -26.31 -1.61
CA ASP A 130 -19.21 -27.35 -0.75
C ASP A 130 -19.29 -28.70 -1.47
N ASP A 131 -18.28 -28.95 -2.31
CA ASP A 131 -18.11 -30.15 -3.13
C ASP A 131 -16.64 -30.56 -3.12
N PHE A 132 -16.34 -31.84 -2.90
CA PHE A 132 -14.98 -32.35 -2.78
C PHE A 132 -14.09 -32.15 -4.02
N HIS A 133 -14.67 -31.78 -5.17
CA HIS A 133 -13.93 -31.43 -6.38
C HIS A 133 -13.38 -29.99 -6.35
N ASN A 134 -13.86 -29.15 -5.43
CA ASN A 134 -13.52 -27.72 -5.37
C ASN A 134 -12.63 -27.39 -4.16
N PRO A 135 -11.79 -26.36 -4.25
CA PRO A 135 -11.22 -25.75 -3.06
C PRO A 135 -12.33 -25.08 -2.24
N ILE A 136 -12.11 -24.90 -0.95
CA ILE A 136 -13.04 -24.15 -0.11
C ILE A 136 -12.69 -22.66 -0.22
N THR A 137 -13.60 -21.85 -0.74
CA THR A 137 -13.44 -20.38 -0.75
C THR A 137 -13.60 -19.84 0.67
N ARG A 138 -12.55 -19.18 1.22
CA ARG A 138 -12.50 -18.74 2.62
C ARG A 138 -12.42 -17.25 2.79
N LEU A 139 -11.89 -16.53 1.81
CA LEU A 139 -11.47 -15.15 1.99
C LEU A 139 -11.76 -14.29 0.77
N LEU A 140 -12.28 -13.09 1.00
CA LEU A 140 -12.28 -12.00 0.03
C LEU A 140 -11.18 -11.00 0.41
N THR A 141 -10.29 -10.69 -0.54
CA THR A 141 -9.23 -9.70 -0.36
C THR A 141 -9.44 -8.51 -1.28
N LEU A 142 -9.50 -7.31 -0.70
CA LEU A 142 -9.57 -6.04 -1.42
C LEU A 142 -8.29 -5.23 -1.19
N GLU A 143 -8.04 -4.22 -2.04
CA GLU A 143 -6.89 -3.30 -1.92
C GLU A 143 -7.37 -1.85 -1.87
N ASN A 144 -6.85 -1.04 -0.92
CA ASN A 144 -7.17 0.38 -0.80
C ASN A 144 -5.92 1.20 -0.38
N THR A 145 -5.49 2.20 -1.17
CA THR A 145 -6.06 2.66 -2.44
C THR A 145 -5.66 1.73 -3.58
N PHE A 146 -6.58 1.50 -4.52
CA PHE A 146 -6.26 0.78 -5.76
C PHE A 146 -5.70 1.76 -6.80
N ASN A 147 -4.42 1.61 -7.15
CA ASN A 147 -3.73 2.53 -8.08
C ASN A 147 -3.95 4.02 -7.72
N GLY A 148 -3.96 4.35 -6.43
CA GLY A 148 -4.20 5.70 -5.92
C GLY A 148 -5.67 6.09 -5.77
N LEU A 149 -6.63 5.31 -6.25
CA LEU A 149 -8.06 5.56 -6.05
C LEU A 149 -8.54 4.94 -4.73
N PRO A 150 -9.16 5.73 -3.84
CA PRO A 150 -9.91 5.19 -2.73
C PRO A 150 -11.10 4.37 -3.24
N LEU A 151 -11.29 3.17 -2.71
CA LEU A 151 -12.52 2.42 -2.97
C LEU A 151 -13.73 3.17 -2.37
N PRO A 152 -14.88 3.21 -3.07
CA PRO A 152 -16.10 3.78 -2.55
C PRO A 152 -16.57 3.08 -1.26
N ALA A 153 -17.05 3.86 -0.29
CA ALA A 153 -17.44 3.32 1.02
C ALA A 153 -18.63 2.36 0.93
N ASP A 154 -19.61 2.66 0.09
CA ASP A 154 -20.75 1.80 -0.21
C ASP A 154 -20.36 0.50 -0.90
N TYR A 155 -19.37 0.53 -1.77
CA TYR A 155 -18.80 -0.68 -2.36
C TYR A 155 -18.11 -1.55 -1.29
N ILE A 156 -17.27 -0.95 -0.43
CA ILE A 156 -16.61 -1.69 0.66
C ILE A 156 -17.67 -2.38 1.55
N GLU A 157 -18.71 -1.65 1.92
CA GLU A 157 -19.82 -2.18 2.72
C GLU A 157 -20.49 -3.36 1.99
N GLY A 158 -20.94 -3.17 0.76
CA GLY A 158 -21.61 -4.20 -0.03
C GLY A 158 -20.74 -5.45 -0.24
N ALA A 159 -19.45 -5.29 -0.59
CA ALA A 159 -18.55 -6.42 -0.81
C ALA A 159 -18.25 -7.20 0.48
N THR A 160 -18.07 -6.52 1.60
CA THR A 160 -17.80 -7.18 2.89
C THR A 160 -19.06 -7.85 3.47
N GLU A 161 -20.25 -7.26 3.30
CA GLU A 161 -21.52 -7.89 3.66
C GLU A 161 -21.79 -9.12 2.80
N LEU A 162 -21.55 -9.04 1.48
CA LEU A 162 -21.65 -10.18 0.58
C LEU A 162 -20.73 -11.32 1.06
N ALA A 163 -19.45 -11.04 1.32
CA ALA A 163 -18.50 -12.02 1.79
C ALA A 163 -19.00 -12.70 3.09
N ARG A 164 -19.42 -11.92 4.09
CA ARG A 164 -19.95 -12.43 5.36
C ARG A 164 -21.20 -13.28 5.19
N SER A 165 -22.12 -12.89 4.30
CA SER A 165 -23.35 -13.64 4.03
C SER A 165 -23.08 -15.05 3.46
N HIS A 166 -21.90 -15.24 2.86
CA HIS A 166 -21.43 -16.52 2.35
C HIS A 166 -20.39 -17.20 3.27
N GLY A 167 -20.18 -16.68 4.48
CA GLY A 167 -19.25 -17.26 5.44
C GLY A 167 -17.77 -17.04 5.12
N LEU A 168 -17.44 -16.12 4.23
CA LEU A 168 -16.07 -15.72 3.93
C LEU A 168 -15.58 -14.70 4.94
N ALA A 169 -14.29 -14.81 5.29
CA ALA A 169 -13.58 -13.73 5.94
C ALA A 169 -13.20 -12.62 4.94
N THR A 170 -12.78 -11.47 5.48
CA THR A 170 -12.39 -10.31 4.68
C THR A 170 -11.02 -9.78 5.08
N HIS A 171 -10.16 -9.50 4.11
CA HIS A 171 -8.84 -8.89 4.31
C HIS A 171 -8.69 -7.65 3.43
N LEU A 172 -8.17 -6.56 4.01
CA LEU A 172 -7.80 -5.37 3.26
C LEU A 172 -6.28 -5.27 3.14
N ASP A 173 -5.76 -5.33 1.91
CA ASP A 173 -4.46 -4.73 1.63
C ASP A 173 -4.60 -3.22 1.73
N GLY A 174 -4.32 -2.72 2.92
CA GLY A 174 -4.37 -1.31 3.28
C GLY A 174 -3.03 -0.60 3.10
N ALA A 175 -2.22 -1.02 2.11
CA ALA A 175 -0.89 -0.45 1.88
C ALA A 175 -0.90 1.07 1.77
N ARG A 176 -2.01 1.67 1.32
CA ARG A 176 -2.24 3.12 1.27
C ARG A 176 -3.56 3.55 1.90
N VAL A 177 -4.04 2.82 2.90
CA VAL A 177 -5.31 3.14 3.60
C VAL A 177 -5.28 4.54 4.22
N MET A 178 -4.12 5.03 4.68
CA MET A 178 -3.99 6.40 5.19
C MET A 178 -4.16 7.45 4.08
N ASN A 179 -3.71 7.18 2.84
CA ASN A 179 -4.01 8.03 1.69
C ASN A 179 -5.52 8.05 1.40
N ALA A 180 -6.20 6.89 1.46
CA ALA A 180 -7.65 6.83 1.28
C ALA A 180 -8.38 7.66 2.36
N ALA A 181 -8.03 7.49 3.62
CA ALA A 181 -8.62 8.21 4.74
C ALA A 181 -8.44 9.74 4.60
N VAL A 182 -7.22 10.20 4.28
CA VAL A 182 -6.94 11.63 4.07
C VAL A 182 -7.69 12.19 2.87
N ALA A 183 -7.80 11.44 1.77
CA ALA A 183 -8.49 11.89 0.55
C ALA A 183 -10.01 11.99 0.73
N THR A 184 -10.60 11.06 1.45
CA THR A 184 -12.06 11.00 1.68
C THR A 184 -12.50 11.78 2.91
N GLY A 185 -11.57 12.15 3.81
CA GLY A 185 -11.86 12.73 5.12
C GLY A 185 -12.46 11.72 6.11
N ALA A 186 -12.44 10.43 5.77
CA ALA A 186 -12.93 9.38 6.66
C ALA A 186 -11.92 9.09 7.79
N ASP A 187 -12.41 8.66 8.94
CA ASP A 187 -11.55 8.08 9.95
C ASP A 187 -10.99 6.73 9.44
N PRO A 188 -9.69 6.44 9.59
CA PRO A 188 -9.12 5.16 9.18
C PRO A 188 -9.83 3.94 9.79
N SER A 189 -10.36 4.06 11.02
CA SER A 189 -11.14 3.01 11.67
C SER A 189 -12.44 2.70 10.94
N ALA A 190 -13.12 3.71 10.36
CA ALA A 190 -14.34 3.50 9.60
C ALA A 190 -14.15 2.72 8.29
N ILE A 191 -12.91 2.74 7.74
CA ILE A 191 -12.55 1.89 6.60
C ILE A 191 -12.21 0.49 7.09
N ALA A 192 -11.47 0.39 8.21
CA ALA A 192 -10.93 -0.86 8.73
C ALA A 192 -12.00 -1.76 9.38
N ASP A 193 -13.02 -1.19 10.04
CA ASP A 193 -14.07 -1.93 10.78
C ASP A 193 -14.93 -2.84 9.89
N ARG A 194 -14.86 -2.64 8.58
CA ARG A 194 -15.53 -3.49 7.59
C ARG A 194 -14.80 -4.78 7.31
N PHE A 195 -13.54 -4.92 7.74
CA PHE A 195 -12.68 -6.07 7.47
C PHE A 195 -12.31 -6.84 8.75
N ASP A 196 -12.07 -8.14 8.60
CA ASP A 196 -11.57 -8.98 9.69
C ASP A 196 -10.07 -8.77 9.94
N SER A 197 -9.35 -8.31 8.92
CA SER A 197 -7.94 -7.90 9.04
C SER A 197 -7.54 -6.86 8.01
N VAL A 198 -6.56 -6.03 8.39
CA VAL A 198 -5.99 -4.97 7.53
C VAL A 198 -4.48 -5.02 7.61
N SER A 199 -3.79 -4.97 6.47
CA SER A 199 -2.36 -4.67 6.44
C SER A 199 -2.14 -3.17 6.27
N LEU A 200 -1.27 -2.56 7.07
CA LEU A 200 -0.90 -1.14 7.02
C LEU A 200 0.58 -1.03 6.69
N CYS A 201 0.94 -0.51 5.52
CA CYS A 201 2.33 -0.28 5.14
C CYS A 201 2.86 1.04 5.70
N LEU A 202 4.03 1.00 6.35
CA LEU A 202 4.71 2.18 6.90
C LEU A 202 5.76 2.76 5.94
N SER A 203 6.25 1.96 4.98
CA SER A 203 7.40 2.28 4.12
C SER A 203 7.01 2.79 2.73
N LYS A 204 5.98 3.61 2.66
CA LYS A 204 5.51 4.31 1.45
C LYS A 204 5.32 5.80 1.77
N GLY A 205 4.16 6.38 1.47
CA GLY A 205 3.85 7.79 1.78
C GLY A 205 4.04 8.18 3.26
N LEU A 206 3.97 7.23 4.18
CA LEU A 206 4.28 7.43 5.60
C LEU A 206 5.78 7.65 5.88
N GLY A 207 6.67 7.26 4.97
CA GLY A 207 8.09 7.60 4.99
C GLY A 207 8.97 6.82 5.96
N ALA A 208 8.47 5.76 6.61
CA ALA A 208 9.32 4.86 7.38
C ALA A 208 10.24 4.05 6.45
N PRO A 209 11.48 3.71 6.86
CA PRO A 209 12.41 3.01 5.98
C PRO A 209 12.01 1.57 5.71
N VAL A 210 11.27 0.95 6.61
CA VAL A 210 10.78 -0.44 6.54
C VAL A 210 9.53 -0.59 7.37
N GLY A 211 8.80 -1.69 7.16
CA GLY A 211 7.81 -2.18 8.07
C GLY A 211 6.37 -2.01 7.61
N ALA A 212 5.56 -2.87 8.18
CA ALA A 212 4.12 -2.89 8.05
C ALA A 212 3.49 -3.49 9.31
N LEU A 213 2.19 -3.31 9.46
CA LEU A 213 1.42 -3.91 10.53
C LEU A 213 0.29 -4.75 9.93
N LEU A 214 0.05 -5.92 10.49
CA LEU A 214 -1.21 -6.64 10.30
C LEU A 214 -2.08 -6.38 11.53
N VAL A 215 -3.28 -5.87 11.31
CA VAL A 215 -4.21 -5.46 12.36
C VAL A 215 -5.48 -6.29 12.24
N GLY A 216 -6.05 -6.71 13.37
CA GLY A 216 -7.24 -7.55 13.40
C GLY A 216 -7.62 -7.98 14.81
N SER A 217 -8.35 -9.11 14.92
CA SER A 217 -8.68 -9.69 16.24
C SER A 217 -7.43 -10.26 16.91
N LYS A 218 -7.44 -10.35 18.24
CA LYS A 218 -6.35 -10.98 19.02
C LYS A 218 -6.09 -12.43 18.57
N GLU A 219 -7.14 -13.16 18.21
CA GLU A 219 -7.03 -14.54 17.75
C GLU A 219 -6.28 -14.60 16.41
N LEU A 220 -6.67 -13.78 15.43
CA LEU A 220 -6.03 -13.70 14.13
C LEU A 220 -4.56 -13.28 14.26
N VAL A 221 -4.28 -12.24 15.06
CA VAL A 221 -2.93 -11.76 15.32
C VAL A 221 -2.08 -12.83 16.01
N GLY A 222 -2.67 -13.62 16.91
CA GLY A 222 -2.01 -14.76 17.53
C GLY A 222 -1.60 -15.86 16.53
N ARG A 223 -2.46 -16.16 15.54
CA ARG A 223 -2.11 -17.06 14.41
C ARG A 223 -1.02 -16.45 13.54
N ALA A 224 -1.17 -15.18 13.18
CA ALA A 224 -0.20 -14.45 12.35
C ALA A 224 1.19 -14.37 13.00
N LYS A 225 1.29 -14.29 14.32
CA LYS A 225 2.57 -14.30 15.06
C LYS A 225 3.36 -15.59 14.84
N ARG A 226 2.68 -16.75 14.78
CA ARG A 226 3.32 -18.05 14.45
C ARG A 226 3.76 -18.08 12.99
N ILE A 227 2.90 -17.60 12.09
CA ILE A 227 3.20 -17.51 10.66
C ILE A 227 4.39 -16.58 10.42
N ARG A 228 4.42 -15.37 11.03
CA ARG A 228 5.56 -14.45 10.99
C ARG A 228 6.87 -15.14 11.37
N LYS A 229 6.83 -15.98 12.44
CA LYS A 229 8.01 -16.72 12.88
C LYS A 229 8.47 -17.72 11.83
N THR A 230 7.54 -18.46 11.23
CA THR A 230 7.82 -19.43 10.15
C THR A 230 8.42 -18.75 8.91
N LEU A 231 7.94 -17.55 8.57
CA LEU A 231 8.40 -16.74 7.44
C LEU A 231 9.72 -15.99 7.72
N GLY A 232 10.34 -16.18 8.89
CA GLY A 232 11.60 -15.53 9.25
C GLY A 232 11.47 -14.07 9.71
N GLY A 233 10.24 -13.56 9.88
CA GLY A 233 9.96 -12.17 10.28
C GLY A 233 10.02 -11.89 11.79
N GLY A 234 10.39 -12.87 12.61
CA GLY A 234 10.53 -12.71 14.06
C GLY A 234 11.85 -12.06 14.45
N MET A 235 11.96 -10.76 14.23
CA MET A 235 13.12 -9.95 14.61
C MET A 235 13.22 -9.75 16.12
N ARG A 236 14.35 -9.22 16.62
CA ARG A 236 14.64 -9.05 18.04
C ARG A 236 14.37 -7.62 18.51
N GLN A 237 15.36 -6.74 18.53
CA GLN A 237 15.24 -5.37 19.01
C GLN A 237 14.61 -4.48 17.93
N THR A 238 13.34 -4.73 17.63
CA THR A 238 12.62 -4.05 16.54
C THR A 238 12.20 -2.64 16.87
N GLY A 239 12.34 -2.21 18.12
CA GLY A 239 12.03 -0.85 18.55
C GLY A 239 12.74 0.23 17.75
N VAL A 240 13.97 -0.04 17.27
CA VAL A 240 14.70 0.87 16.36
C VAL A 240 13.88 1.14 15.08
N LEU A 241 13.20 0.14 14.54
CA LEU A 241 12.36 0.26 13.33
C LEU A 241 10.96 0.75 13.69
N ALA A 242 10.40 0.26 14.80
CA ALA A 242 9.07 0.63 15.27
C ALA A 242 8.96 2.12 15.60
N ALA A 243 10.04 2.73 16.11
CA ALA A 243 10.11 4.18 16.36
C ALA A 243 9.86 5.00 15.08
N ALA A 244 10.33 4.53 13.91
CA ALA A 244 10.02 5.17 12.64
C ALA A 244 8.53 5.05 12.31
N GLY A 245 7.91 3.91 12.61
CA GLY A 245 6.47 3.71 12.44
C GLY A 245 5.64 4.63 13.34
N ILE A 246 6.02 4.78 14.60
CA ILE A 246 5.38 5.72 15.54
C ILE A 246 5.48 7.14 14.99
N PHE A 247 6.71 7.59 14.65
CA PHE A 247 6.93 8.91 14.07
C PHE A 247 6.06 9.13 12.82
N ALA A 248 5.99 8.14 11.94
CA ALA A 248 5.20 8.18 10.72
C ALA A 248 3.70 8.36 11.01
N LEU A 249 3.14 7.59 11.93
CA LEU A 249 1.73 7.67 12.30
C LEU A 249 1.38 8.97 13.04
N GLU A 250 2.29 9.51 13.83
CA GLU A 250 2.08 10.76 14.57
C GLU A 250 2.25 12.02 13.70
N ARG A 251 3.12 11.98 12.69
CA ARG A 251 3.59 13.20 12.01
C ARG A 251 3.30 13.25 10.52
N ASN A 252 3.20 12.09 9.86
CA ASN A 252 3.18 12.04 8.40
C ASN A 252 1.81 11.73 7.79
N VAL A 253 0.77 11.42 8.58
CA VAL A 253 -0.56 11.14 8.04
C VAL A 253 -1.18 12.40 7.45
N ASP A 254 -1.33 13.47 8.25
CA ASP A 254 -2.01 14.68 7.82
C ASP A 254 -1.29 15.40 6.68
N ARG A 255 0.05 15.32 6.64
CA ARG A 255 0.83 15.91 5.56
C ARG A 255 0.64 15.25 4.19
N MET A 256 0.02 14.05 4.11
CA MET A 256 -0.29 13.41 2.83
C MET A 256 -1.19 14.29 1.95
N ARG A 257 -1.92 15.26 2.52
CA ARG A 257 -2.65 16.28 1.75
C ARG A 257 -1.73 17.05 0.81
N GLU A 258 -0.50 17.36 1.23
CA GLU A 258 0.48 18.03 0.38
C GLU A 258 0.87 17.17 -0.82
N ASP A 259 1.01 15.85 -0.61
CA ASP A 259 1.29 14.91 -1.69
C ASP A 259 0.13 14.86 -2.70
N HIS A 260 -1.11 14.82 -2.21
CA HIS A 260 -2.30 14.85 -3.05
C HIS A 260 -2.42 16.17 -3.84
N ASP A 261 -2.14 17.31 -3.21
CA ASP A 261 -2.21 18.61 -3.87
C ASP A 261 -1.10 18.77 -4.92
N ARG A 262 0.10 18.25 -4.66
CA ARG A 262 1.18 18.19 -5.66
C ARG A 262 0.83 17.27 -6.83
N ALA A 263 0.16 16.14 -6.59
CA ALA A 263 -0.33 15.27 -7.66
C ALA A 263 -1.36 15.99 -8.55
N LYS A 264 -2.29 16.77 -7.96
CA LYS A 264 -3.24 17.59 -8.74
C LYS A 264 -2.52 18.60 -9.61
N ARG A 265 -1.54 19.33 -9.04
CA ARG A 265 -0.71 20.27 -9.80
C ARG A 265 0.06 19.59 -10.95
N LEU A 266 0.57 18.37 -10.74
CA LEU A 266 1.19 17.60 -11.84
C LEU A 266 0.18 17.27 -12.93
N ALA A 267 -1.03 16.82 -12.58
CA ALA A 267 -2.08 16.52 -13.54
C ALA A 267 -2.45 17.77 -14.37
N GLU A 268 -2.56 18.94 -13.72
CA GLU A 268 -2.78 20.24 -14.39
C GLU A 268 -1.64 20.60 -15.36
N ILE A 269 -0.37 20.39 -14.92
CA ILE A 269 0.79 20.63 -15.81
C ILE A 269 0.72 19.71 -17.02
N PHE A 270 0.45 18.43 -16.83
CA PHE A 270 0.41 17.48 -17.94
C PHE A 270 -0.78 17.69 -18.87
N ALA A 271 -1.90 18.25 -18.39
CA ALA A 271 -3.05 18.60 -19.20
C ALA A 271 -2.74 19.69 -20.25
N ASP A 272 -1.71 20.53 -20.03
CA ASP A 272 -1.23 21.50 -21.02
C ASP A 272 -0.54 20.82 -22.24
N PHE A 273 -0.29 19.50 -22.14
CA PHE A 273 0.39 18.69 -23.17
C PHE A 273 -0.47 17.48 -23.54
N PRO A 274 -1.43 17.64 -24.48
CA PRO A 274 -2.39 16.57 -24.85
C PRO A 274 -1.72 15.27 -25.27
N GLU A 275 -0.51 15.35 -25.83
CA GLU A 275 0.29 14.20 -26.25
C GLU A 275 0.64 13.25 -25.10
N LEU A 276 0.61 13.74 -23.85
CA LEU A 276 0.87 12.92 -22.66
C LEU A 276 -0.33 12.09 -22.23
N GLY A 277 -1.55 12.42 -22.67
CA GLY A 277 -2.76 11.67 -22.31
C GLY A 277 -2.93 11.55 -20.80
N ALA A 278 -2.80 12.68 -20.07
CA ALA A 278 -2.85 12.70 -18.62
C ALA A 278 -4.25 12.39 -18.10
N GLY A 279 -4.32 11.45 -17.15
CA GLY A 279 -5.51 11.24 -16.34
C GLY A 279 -5.59 12.22 -15.16
N GLU A 280 -6.74 12.23 -14.48
CA GLU A 280 -6.90 12.97 -13.24
C GLU A 280 -5.96 12.45 -12.13
N ALA A 281 -5.61 13.33 -11.19
CA ALA A 281 -4.85 12.94 -10.02
C ALA A 281 -5.66 11.99 -9.12
N ARG A 282 -5.01 10.92 -8.71
CA ARG A 282 -5.59 9.89 -7.85
C ARG A 282 -4.79 9.86 -6.55
N THR A 283 -5.30 10.47 -5.48
CA THR A 283 -4.52 10.73 -4.27
C THR A 283 -3.15 11.31 -4.62
N ASN A 284 -2.07 10.57 -4.41
CA ASN A 284 -0.69 10.96 -4.68
C ASN A 284 -0.16 10.43 -6.03
N MET A 285 -1.01 10.09 -6.99
CA MET A 285 -0.60 9.48 -8.27
C MET A 285 -1.23 10.18 -9.47
N VAL A 286 -0.45 10.27 -10.55
CA VAL A 286 -0.93 10.65 -11.88
C VAL A 286 -0.47 9.60 -12.88
N PHE A 287 -1.38 9.16 -13.74
CA PHE A 287 -1.07 8.21 -14.81
C PHE A 287 -1.12 8.92 -16.16
N LEU A 288 -0.11 8.67 -16.99
CA LEU A 288 -0.03 9.15 -18.35
C LEU A 288 -0.20 7.99 -19.32
N SER A 289 -0.89 8.25 -20.41
CA SER A 289 -1.06 7.34 -21.56
C SER A 289 -0.62 8.04 -22.83
N PRO A 290 0.71 8.25 -23.03
CA PRO A 290 1.23 9.04 -24.13
C PRO A 290 0.87 8.45 -25.49
N ASP A 291 0.56 9.33 -26.44
CA ASP A 291 0.33 8.99 -27.85
C ASP A 291 1.28 9.75 -28.74
N GLY A 292 2.00 9.02 -29.62
CA GLY A 292 2.99 9.60 -30.52
C GLY A 292 4.25 10.16 -29.86
N VAL A 293 4.49 9.92 -28.57
CA VAL A 293 5.67 10.37 -27.82
C VAL A 293 6.69 9.24 -27.75
N ASP A 294 7.94 9.52 -28.16
CA ASP A 294 9.07 8.63 -27.92
C ASP A 294 9.38 8.57 -26.42
N MET A 295 8.99 7.46 -25.77
CA MET A 295 9.08 7.32 -24.33
C MET A 295 10.50 7.12 -23.82
N ASP A 296 11.39 6.58 -24.62
CA ASP A 296 12.80 6.45 -24.25
C ASP A 296 13.48 7.81 -24.28
N ALA A 297 13.21 8.60 -25.33
CA ALA A 297 13.67 9.98 -25.42
C ALA A 297 13.07 10.85 -24.29
N PHE A 298 11.77 10.71 -23.98
CA PHE A 298 11.12 11.41 -22.88
C PHE A 298 11.78 11.07 -21.53
N SER A 299 11.94 9.78 -21.20
CA SER A 299 12.51 9.34 -19.94
C SER A 299 13.97 9.78 -19.79
N THR A 300 14.77 9.71 -20.88
CA THR A 300 16.15 10.17 -20.89
C THR A 300 16.24 11.68 -20.67
N PHE A 301 15.41 12.46 -21.38
CA PHE A 301 15.38 13.91 -21.27
C PHE A 301 15.03 14.40 -19.86
N PHE A 302 14.09 13.71 -19.20
CA PHE A 302 13.72 14.01 -17.81
C PHE A 302 14.79 13.58 -16.82
N ALA A 303 15.41 12.41 -17.04
CA ALA A 303 16.51 11.93 -16.19
C ALA A 303 17.72 12.86 -16.22
N ASP A 304 18.07 13.43 -17.38
CA ASP A 304 19.15 14.43 -17.53
C ASP A 304 18.87 15.73 -16.74
N ARG A 305 17.64 15.91 -16.26
CA ARG A 305 17.19 17.05 -15.43
C ARG A 305 16.86 16.65 -13.98
N ASP A 306 17.42 15.53 -13.52
CA ASP A 306 17.17 14.99 -12.18
C ASP A 306 15.69 14.68 -11.89
N ILE A 307 14.91 14.35 -12.94
CA ILE A 307 13.52 13.93 -12.82
C ILE A 307 13.44 12.46 -13.23
N ILE A 308 13.14 11.57 -12.25
CA ILE A 308 13.01 10.15 -12.53
C ILE A 308 11.54 9.77 -12.53
N THR A 309 11.11 9.11 -13.61
CA THR A 309 9.74 8.65 -13.79
C THR A 309 9.64 7.16 -13.59
N GLY A 310 8.46 6.66 -13.25
CA GLY A 310 8.17 5.24 -13.11
C GLY A 310 7.12 4.75 -14.10
N SER A 311 7.06 3.43 -14.26
CA SER A 311 5.99 2.78 -14.98
C SER A 311 5.28 1.77 -14.08
N ALA A 312 3.98 1.62 -14.27
CA ALA A 312 3.20 0.58 -13.63
C ALA A 312 2.15 0.07 -14.61
N HIS A 313 2.10 -1.25 -14.80
CA HIS A 313 1.11 -1.91 -15.65
C HIS A 313 1.02 -1.35 -17.08
N GLY A 314 2.18 -1.01 -17.68
CA GLY A 314 2.27 -0.49 -19.04
C GLY A 314 1.89 0.99 -19.20
N LYS A 315 1.62 1.70 -18.11
CA LYS A 315 1.38 3.15 -18.08
C LYS A 315 2.52 3.85 -17.37
N LEU A 316 2.82 5.08 -17.78
CA LEU A 316 3.68 5.96 -16.99
C LEU A 316 2.93 6.35 -15.71
N ARG A 317 3.58 6.13 -14.59
CA ARG A 317 3.06 6.49 -13.28
C ARG A 317 3.97 7.52 -12.63
N TRP A 318 3.39 8.62 -12.19
CA TRP A 318 4.05 9.66 -11.43
C TRP A 318 3.49 9.66 -10.01
N VAL A 319 4.36 9.57 -9.01
CA VAL A 319 3.95 9.48 -7.61
C VAL A 319 4.58 10.63 -6.82
N THR A 320 3.75 11.41 -6.16
CA THR A 320 4.20 12.44 -5.21
C THR A 320 4.32 11.85 -3.81
N HIS A 321 5.27 12.34 -3.06
CA HIS A 321 5.57 11.83 -1.71
C HIS A 321 6.42 12.83 -0.92
N LEU A 322 6.77 12.48 0.31
CA LEU A 322 7.50 13.28 1.30
C LEU A 322 8.73 14.04 0.74
N ASP A 323 9.48 13.43 -0.19
CA ASP A 323 10.71 14.00 -0.75
C ASP A 323 10.47 14.81 -2.05
N ILE A 324 9.21 14.99 -2.47
CA ILE A 324 8.83 15.84 -3.60
C ILE A 324 8.36 17.18 -3.07
N ASP A 325 9.08 18.23 -3.39
CA ASP A 325 8.74 19.62 -3.02
C ASP A 325 8.11 20.39 -4.19
N ASP A 326 7.77 21.64 -3.95
CA ASP A 326 7.16 22.52 -4.95
C ASP A 326 8.15 22.88 -6.08
N GLU A 327 9.45 22.94 -5.77
CA GLU A 327 10.47 23.19 -6.80
C GLU A 327 10.59 21.99 -7.77
N ALA A 328 10.45 20.76 -7.26
CA ALA A 328 10.41 19.57 -8.11
C ALA A 328 9.22 19.62 -9.08
N ILE A 329 8.03 20.06 -8.63
CA ILE A 329 6.84 20.25 -9.49
C ILE A 329 7.10 21.31 -10.58
N GLU A 330 7.67 22.45 -10.21
CA GLU A 330 8.00 23.51 -11.21
C GLU A 330 9.10 23.07 -12.18
N ARG A 331 10.01 22.22 -11.76
CA ARG A 331 11.01 21.61 -12.64
C ARG A 331 10.36 20.72 -13.68
N VAL A 332 9.37 19.90 -13.30
CA VAL A 332 8.57 19.10 -14.26
C VAL A 332 7.89 20.02 -15.29
N ARG A 333 7.27 21.14 -14.83
CA ARG A 333 6.64 22.11 -15.74
C ARG A 333 7.64 22.64 -16.77
N ARG A 334 8.83 23.06 -16.33
CA ARG A 334 9.89 23.56 -17.24
C ARG A 334 10.35 22.48 -18.22
N ALA A 335 10.58 21.27 -17.72
CA ALA A 335 11.01 20.14 -18.54
C ALA A 335 9.98 19.78 -19.61
N CYS A 336 8.69 19.77 -19.28
CA CYS A 336 7.63 19.56 -20.27
C CYS A 336 7.64 20.64 -21.37
N LYS A 337 7.73 21.90 -20.99
CA LYS A 337 7.80 23.02 -21.97
C LYS A 337 8.99 22.88 -22.92
N GLU A 338 10.17 22.58 -22.39
CA GLU A 338 11.38 22.39 -23.19
C GLU A 338 11.26 21.17 -24.13
N PHE A 339 10.75 20.05 -23.62
CA PHE A 339 10.62 18.82 -24.40
C PHE A 339 9.67 18.99 -25.60
N PHE A 340 8.55 19.66 -25.39
CA PHE A 340 7.54 19.91 -26.43
C PHE A 340 7.75 21.21 -27.20
N GLY A 341 8.80 22.02 -26.93
CA GLY A 341 9.12 23.23 -27.62
C GLY A 341 8.11 24.37 -27.44
N ARG A 342 7.53 24.47 -26.24
CA ARG A 342 6.47 25.45 -25.88
C ARG A 342 6.87 26.39 -24.77
#